data_ec89d2bfb16fd21ec66e811ea72744fe
#
_entry.id   ec89d2bfb16fd21ec66e811ea72744fe
#
_cell.length_a   1.000
_cell.length_b   1.000
_cell.length_c   1.000
_cell.angle_alpha   90.00
_cell.angle_beta   90.00
_cell.angle_gamma   90.00
#
_symmetry.space_group_name_H-M   'P 1'
#
loop_
_entity.id
_entity.type
_entity.pdbx_description
1 polymer ?
#
loop_
_entity_poly.entity_id
_entity_poly.type
_entity_poly.pdbx_seq_one_letter_code
_entity_poly.pdbx_strand_id
1 'polypeptide(L)'
;MKDLRYHLTFHASLDGQLLRDALAQFGISKRTLTAIKFRGGALLVNGEEQNVRHPLTEGDEIKVIFPKEEMSVGLIPEKGRLTICYEDQALLIVEKPDGQSSIPSHDHPTGSMANKIAGHLQEQDVASTVHIVTRLDRDTSGLMCIAKHRHIHHLLSEAQKSHTIHRTYEALVHGHVKEDFQQIIAPIGRKAGSIIEREVTEDGQYAHTDVTVLNRFNVNGEEVSHVRLTLHTGRTHQIRVHLSSIGHPLLGDDLYGGKCTLIRRQALHCVSLKLQHPLSQEEMIWFSNLPEDMEHILLSHSNSGVN
;
A
#
# COMPACT_ATOMS: atom_id res chain seq x y z
N MET A 1 34.26 -6.39 -7.98
CA MET A 1 33.21 -5.92 -7.05
C MET A 1 31.88 -6.21 -7.67
N LYS A 2 30.94 -6.83 -6.94
CA LYS A 2 29.60 -7.11 -7.44
C LYS A 2 28.86 -5.76 -7.66
N ASP A 3 28.28 -5.57 -8.84
CA ASP A 3 27.49 -4.37 -9.11
C ASP A 3 26.17 -4.49 -8.31
N LEU A 4 25.99 -3.64 -7.30
CA LEU A 4 24.83 -3.63 -6.41
C LEU A 4 23.68 -2.75 -6.93
N ARG A 5 23.83 -2.17 -8.13
CA ARG A 5 22.76 -1.37 -8.73
C ARG A 5 21.58 -2.26 -9.12
N TYR A 6 20.37 -1.76 -8.90
CA TYR A 6 19.17 -2.41 -9.38
C TYR A 6 19.21 -2.59 -10.88
N HIS A 7 18.86 -3.76 -11.37
CA HIS A 7 18.82 -4.03 -12.82
C HIS A 7 17.66 -4.95 -13.16
N LEU A 8 17.18 -4.81 -14.39
CA LEU A 8 16.17 -5.68 -15.00
C LEU A 8 16.72 -6.25 -16.29
N THR A 9 16.34 -7.49 -16.57
CA THR A 9 16.69 -8.18 -17.84
C THR A 9 15.40 -8.52 -18.58
N PHE A 10 15.37 -8.18 -19.85
CA PHE A 10 14.26 -8.44 -20.76
C PHE A 10 14.82 -9.11 -22.03
N HIS A 11 13.95 -9.70 -22.86
CA HIS A 11 14.33 -10.22 -24.17
C HIS A 11 13.54 -9.49 -25.25
N ALA A 12 14.22 -9.17 -26.34
CA ALA A 12 13.60 -8.57 -27.52
C ALA A 12 12.62 -9.53 -28.16
N SER A 13 11.43 -9.06 -28.50
CA SER A 13 10.36 -9.87 -29.09
C SER A 13 10.21 -9.69 -30.61
N LEU A 14 10.92 -8.73 -31.20
CA LEU A 14 10.78 -8.37 -32.62
C LEU A 14 12.13 -7.93 -33.23
N ASP A 15 12.39 -8.40 -34.44
CA ASP A 15 13.51 -7.94 -35.25
C ASP A 15 13.33 -6.47 -35.70
N GLY A 16 14.44 -5.71 -35.71
CA GLY A 16 14.49 -4.34 -36.19
C GLY A 16 13.83 -3.31 -35.28
N GLN A 17 13.24 -3.72 -34.16
CA GLN A 17 12.71 -2.80 -33.16
C GLN A 17 13.85 -1.98 -32.54
N LEU A 18 13.65 -0.68 -32.36
CA LEU A 18 14.66 0.13 -31.66
C LEU A 18 14.61 -0.12 -30.14
N LEU A 19 15.78 -0.15 -29.51
CA LEU A 19 15.91 -0.37 -28.07
C LEU A 19 15.00 0.57 -27.24
N ARG A 20 14.85 1.85 -27.63
CA ARG A 20 13.94 2.79 -26.94
C ARG A 20 12.48 2.35 -26.96
N ASP A 21 12.04 1.72 -28.04
CA ASP A 21 10.64 1.32 -28.24
C ASP A 21 10.35 0.05 -27.44
N ALA A 22 11.32 -0.90 -27.42
CA ALA A 22 11.27 -2.06 -26.53
C ALA A 22 11.24 -1.65 -25.04
N LEU A 23 12.12 -0.72 -24.64
CA LEU A 23 12.15 -0.21 -23.26
C LEU A 23 10.83 0.44 -22.84
N ALA A 24 10.16 1.15 -23.77
CA ALA A 24 8.85 1.75 -23.50
C ALA A 24 7.78 0.68 -23.26
N GLN A 25 7.81 -0.45 -23.98
CA GLN A 25 6.91 -1.60 -23.75
C GLN A 25 7.13 -2.25 -22.38
N PHE A 26 8.37 -2.23 -21.88
CA PHE A 26 8.72 -2.71 -20.52
C PHE A 26 8.45 -1.65 -19.43
N GLY A 27 7.72 -0.58 -19.74
CA GLY A 27 7.34 0.45 -18.77
C GLY A 27 8.47 1.42 -18.40
N ILE A 28 9.60 1.42 -19.13
CA ILE A 28 10.70 2.37 -18.90
C ILE A 28 10.29 3.74 -19.45
N SER A 29 9.87 4.63 -18.57
CA SER A 29 9.44 5.98 -18.96
C SER A 29 10.59 6.81 -19.54
N LYS A 30 10.26 7.84 -20.36
CA LYS A 30 11.27 8.80 -20.87
C LYS A 30 12.10 9.44 -19.75
N ARG A 31 11.49 9.74 -18.60
CA ARG A 31 12.17 10.29 -17.42
C ARG A 31 13.16 9.28 -16.83
N THR A 32 12.73 8.03 -16.69
CA THR A 32 13.60 6.93 -16.21
C THR A 32 14.76 6.72 -17.15
N LEU A 33 14.51 6.70 -18.45
CA LEU A 33 15.55 6.56 -19.48
C LEU A 33 16.57 7.69 -19.43
N THR A 34 16.13 8.94 -19.21
CA THR A 34 17.01 10.09 -19.00
C THR A 34 17.88 9.90 -17.76
N ALA A 35 17.30 9.41 -16.66
CA ALA A 35 18.08 9.14 -15.45
C ALA A 35 19.12 8.03 -15.67
N ILE A 36 18.77 6.94 -16.36
CA ILE A 36 19.70 5.86 -16.73
C ILE A 36 20.89 6.44 -17.50
N LYS A 37 20.65 7.25 -18.53
CA LYS A 37 21.69 7.80 -19.38
C LYS A 37 22.66 8.77 -18.68
N PHE A 38 22.18 9.58 -17.74
CA PHE A 38 22.91 10.72 -17.22
C PHE A 38 23.24 10.66 -15.73
N ARG A 39 22.80 9.62 -15.02
CA ARG A 39 23.00 9.49 -13.57
C ARG A 39 23.67 8.16 -13.16
N GLY A 40 24.45 7.56 -14.08
CA GLY A 40 25.24 6.37 -13.79
C GLY A 40 24.49 5.03 -13.93
N GLY A 41 23.43 5.00 -14.74
CA GLY A 41 22.85 3.76 -15.25
C GLY A 41 23.53 3.32 -16.54
N ALA A 42 23.11 2.18 -17.11
CA ALA A 42 23.57 1.66 -18.39
C ALA A 42 22.47 0.85 -19.09
N LEU A 43 22.55 0.79 -20.41
CA LEU A 43 21.71 -0.08 -21.25
C LEU A 43 22.64 -1.05 -21.96
N LEU A 44 22.48 -2.34 -21.71
CA LEU A 44 23.29 -3.37 -22.35
C LEU A 44 22.40 -4.22 -23.25
N VAL A 45 22.91 -4.59 -24.44
CA VAL A 45 22.33 -5.59 -25.32
C VAL A 45 23.38 -6.68 -25.50
N ASN A 46 23.04 -7.91 -25.14
CA ASN A 46 23.97 -9.05 -25.16
C ASN A 46 25.29 -8.77 -24.41
N GLY A 47 25.21 -8.02 -23.29
CA GLY A 47 26.36 -7.65 -22.47
C GLY A 47 27.15 -6.43 -22.92
N GLU A 48 26.90 -5.84 -24.10
CA GLU A 48 27.54 -4.64 -24.62
C GLU A 48 26.69 -3.39 -24.43
N GLU A 49 27.30 -2.28 -23.99
CA GLU A 49 26.60 -1.01 -23.80
C GLU A 49 26.14 -0.44 -25.15
N GLN A 50 24.82 -0.16 -25.25
CA GLN A 50 24.20 0.33 -26.48
C GLN A 50 23.43 1.63 -26.26
N ASN A 51 23.31 2.43 -27.32
CA ASN A 51 22.45 3.60 -27.30
C ASN A 51 20.97 3.21 -27.63
N VAL A 52 20.04 4.08 -27.30
CA VAL A 52 18.60 3.84 -27.46
C VAL A 52 18.13 3.70 -28.91
N ARG A 53 18.97 4.00 -29.91
CA ARG A 53 18.67 3.83 -31.34
C ARG A 53 19.18 2.49 -31.89
N HIS A 54 19.79 1.67 -31.05
CA HIS A 54 20.26 0.35 -31.42
C HIS A 54 19.10 -0.50 -31.94
N PRO A 55 19.17 -1.06 -33.16
CA PRO A 55 18.17 -2.01 -33.65
C PRO A 55 18.39 -3.35 -32.97
N LEU A 56 17.31 -3.94 -32.48
CA LEU A 56 17.34 -5.23 -31.80
C LEU A 56 17.09 -6.37 -32.80
N THR A 57 17.63 -7.53 -32.47
CA THR A 57 17.28 -8.81 -33.08
C THR A 57 16.38 -9.59 -32.09
N GLU A 58 15.41 -10.36 -32.58
CA GLU A 58 14.59 -11.20 -31.74
C GLU A 58 15.44 -12.13 -30.88
N GLY A 59 15.15 -12.16 -29.57
CA GLY A 59 15.89 -12.94 -28.57
C GLY A 59 17.07 -12.18 -27.94
N ASP A 60 17.45 -10.98 -28.40
CA ASP A 60 18.50 -10.18 -27.76
C ASP A 60 18.19 -9.98 -26.26
N GLU A 61 19.19 -10.24 -25.41
CA GLU A 61 19.12 -9.93 -23.98
C GLU A 61 19.32 -8.42 -23.75
N ILE A 62 18.31 -7.77 -23.23
CA ILE A 62 18.34 -6.34 -22.87
C ILE A 62 18.48 -6.23 -21.36
N LYS A 63 19.63 -5.75 -20.88
CA LYS A 63 19.85 -5.47 -19.46
C LYS A 63 19.83 -3.98 -19.19
N VAL A 64 18.88 -3.56 -18.36
CA VAL A 64 18.72 -2.17 -17.90
C VAL A 64 19.31 -2.05 -16.51
N ILE A 65 20.39 -1.30 -16.37
CA ILE A 65 21.03 -1.00 -15.09
C ILE A 65 20.57 0.39 -14.66
N PHE A 66 19.86 0.48 -13.53
CA PHE A 66 19.37 1.76 -13.02
C PHE A 66 20.45 2.50 -12.23
N PRO A 67 20.40 3.84 -12.18
CA PRO A 67 21.25 4.61 -11.29
C PRO A 67 21.05 4.16 -9.83
N LYS A 68 22.12 4.25 -9.05
CA LYS A 68 22.04 4.04 -7.61
C LYS A 68 21.07 5.04 -6.99
N GLU A 69 20.18 4.57 -6.13
CA GLU A 69 19.32 5.44 -5.34
C GLU A 69 19.98 5.74 -3.98
N GLU A 70 19.87 6.99 -3.58
CA GLU A 70 20.30 7.41 -2.25
C GLU A 70 19.09 7.39 -1.31
N MET A 71 19.34 7.11 -0.03
CA MET A 71 18.32 7.21 0.99
C MET A 71 17.70 8.61 1.03
N SER A 72 16.39 8.70 1.13
CA SER A 72 15.71 9.99 1.19
C SER A 72 16.22 10.83 2.37
N VAL A 73 16.44 12.12 2.13
CA VAL A 73 16.90 13.05 3.17
C VAL A 73 15.90 13.04 4.33
N GLY A 74 16.40 12.86 5.55
CA GLY A 74 15.59 12.82 6.76
C GLY A 74 14.97 11.46 7.09
N LEU A 75 15.09 10.46 6.23
CA LEU A 75 14.69 9.09 6.56
C LEU A 75 15.84 8.40 7.30
N ILE A 76 15.66 8.13 8.58
CA ILE A 76 16.64 7.49 9.46
C ILE A 76 16.38 5.97 9.45
N PRO A 77 17.32 5.14 8.94
CA PRO A 77 17.18 3.69 9.01
C PRO A 77 17.19 3.18 10.46
N GLU A 78 16.27 2.30 10.80
CA GLU A 78 16.16 1.72 12.14
C GLU A 78 16.14 0.19 12.05
N LYS A 79 16.89 -0.45 12.94
CA LYS A 79 16.76 -1.88 13.16
C LYS A 79 15.47 -2.19 13.88
N GLY A 80 14.74 -3.18 13.42
CA GLY A 80 13.52 -3.59 14.07
C GLY A 80 12.84 -4.76 13.36
N ARG A 81 11.97 -5.45 14.08
CA ARG A 81 11.25 -6.58 13.50
C ARG A 81 10.21 -6.06 12.50
N LEU A 82 10.22 -6.66 11.32
CA LEU A 82 9.18 -6.57 10.30
C LEU A 82 8.49 -7.93 10.16
N THR A 83 7.17 -7.94 10.12
CA THR A 83 6.42 -9.13 9.73
C THR A 83 6.32 -9.10 8.20
N ILE A 84 7.19 -9.86 7.55
CA ILE A 84 7.29 -9.91 6.08
C ILE A 84 6.42 -11.06 5.58
N CYS A 85 5.42 -10.74 4.74
CA CYS A 85 4.54 -11.71 4.09
C CYS A 85 5.12 -12.19 2.76
N TYR A 86 5.83 -11.31 2.06
CA TYR A 86 6.48 -11.61 0.79
C TYR A 86 7.62 -10.63 0.52
N GLU A 87 8.68 -11.12 -0.08
CA GLU A 87 9.77 -10.28 -0.54
C GLU A 87 10.47 -10.91 -1.75
N ASP A 88 10.69 -10.09 -2.78
CA ASP A 88 11.55 -10.40 -3.91
C ASP A 88 12.44 -9.20 -4.30
N GLN A 89 12.94 -9.16 -5.54
CA GLN A 89 13.72 -8.02 -6.02
C GLN A 89 12.90 -6.75 -6.30
N ALA A 90 11.58 -6.87 -6.49
CA ALA A 90 10.69 -5.76 -6.87
C ALA A 90 9.83 -5.28 -5.69
N LEU A 91 9.29 -6.21 -4.92
CA LEU A 91 8.25 -5.99 -3.92
C LEU A 91 8.71 -6.40 -2.52
N LEU A 92 8.15 -5.70 -1.54
CA LEU A 92 8.14 -6.11 -0.14
C LEU A 92 6.72 -5.91 0.39
N ILE A 93 6.05 -6.98 0.81
CA ILE A 93 4.74 -6.97 1.45
C ILE A 93 4.94 -7.25 2.93
N VAL A 94 4.46 -6.35 3.77
CA VAL A 94 4.59 -6.44 5.24
C VAL A 94 3.26 -6.25 5.93
N GLU A 95 3.14 -6.82 7.12
CA GLU A 95 2.08 -6.47 8.06
C GLU A 95 2.53 -5.31 8.94
N LYS A 96 1.74 -4.25 8.94
CA LYS A 96 1.92 -3.13 9.85
C LYS A 96 1.11 -3.40 11.13
N PRO A 97 1.73 -3.36 12.32
CA PRO A 97 0.97 -3.35 13.56
C PRO A 97 0.19 -2.03 13.71
N ASP A 98 -0.76 -2.00 14.61
CA ASP A 98 -1.36 -0.76 15.11
C ASP A 98 -0.34 0.09 15.89
N GLY A 99 -0.69 1.33 16.18
CA GLY A 99 0.16 2.27 16.94
C GLY A 99 1.41 2.77 16.21
N GLN A 100 1.72 2.25 15.02
CA GLN A 100 2.90 2.58 14.24
C GLN A 100 2.54 3.35 12.96
N SER A 101 3.16 4.51 12.74
CA SER A 101 2.97 5.30 11.52
C SER A 101 3.58 4.61 10.29
N SER A 102 2.96 4.76 9.12
CA SER A 102 3.53 4.26 7.86
C SER A 102 4.79 5.01 7.45
N ILE A 103 4.80 6.33 7.65
CA ILE A 103 5.93 7.23 7.31
C ILE A 103 6.27 8.12 8.50
N PRO A 104 7.51 8.64 8.58
CA PRO A 104 7.87 9.63 9.59
C PRO A 104 7.04 10.92 9.42
N SER A 105 6.89 11.66 10.51
CA SER A 105 6.37 13.04 10.51
C SER A 105 7.42 13.97 11.06
N HIS A 106 7.17 15.28 10.98
CA HIS A 106 8.06 16.29 11.57
C HIS A 106 8.28 16.05 13.07
N ASP A 107 7.20 15.73 13.80
CA ASP A 107 7.24 15.55 15.25
C ASP A 107 7.68 14.14 15.68
N HIS A 108 7.59 13.16 14.75
CA HIS A 108 7.99 11.77 14.96
C HIS A 108 8.86 11.30 13.78
N PRO A 109 10.16 11.71 13.74
CA PRO A 109 11.06 11.40 12.64
C PRO A 109 11.52 9.93 12.62
N THR A 110 11.26 9.22 13.70
CA THR A 110 11.68 7.82 13.94
C THR A 110 10.49 6.94 14.31
N GLY A 111 10.70 5.61 14.37
CA GLY A 111 9.70 4.65 14.82
C GLY A 111 8.63 4.28 13.78
N SER A 112 8.69 4.81 12.56
CA SER A 112 7.71 4.48 11.52
C SER A 112 8.07 3.18 10.78
N MET A 113 7.10 2.63 10.03
CA MET A 113 7.37 1.50 9.13
C MET A 113 8.48 1.83 8.13
N ALA A 114 8.48 3.06 7.57
CA ALA A 114 9.52 3.50 6.63
C ALA A 114 10.92 3.46 7.25
N ASN A 115 11.09 3.83 8.54
CA ASN A 115 12.38 3.76 9.22
C ASN A 115 12.86 2.29 9.34
N LYS A 116 11.98 1.37 9.74
CA LYS A 116 12.32 -0.06 9.85
C LYS A 116 12.60 -0.70 8.50
N ILE A 117 11.81 -0.37 7.47
CA ILE A 117 12.04 -0.84 6.11
C ILE A 117 13.36 -0.29 5.56
N ALA A 118 13.70 0.96 5.84
CA ALA A 118 15.01 1.52 5.48
C ALA A 118 16.16 0.74 6.12
N GLY A 119 16.04 0.38 7.40
CA GLY A 119 17.01 -0.47 8.09
C GLY A 119 17.13 -1.86 7.47
N HIS A 120 16.01 -2.49 7.13
CA HIS A 120 15.96 -3.80 6.47
C HIS A 120 16.64 -3.78 5.08
N LEU A 121 16.34 -2.77 4.24
CA LEU A 121 16.99 -2.61 2.94
C LEU A 121 18.51 -2.37 3.08
N GLN A 122 18.93 -1.61 4.08
CA GLN A 122 20.34 -1.38 4.37
C GLN A 122 21.07 -2.66 4.81
N GLU A 123 20.45 -3.50 5.64
CA GLU A 123 21.00 -4.78 6.06
C GLU A 123 21.16 -5.77 4.89
N GLN A 124 20.35 -5.62 3.84
CA GLN A 124 20.42 -6.42 2.61
C GLN A 124 21.36 -5.82 1.53
N ASP A 125 22.08 -4.74 1.84
CA ASP A 125 22.89 -3.98 0.86
C ASP A 125 22.09 -3.52 -0.37
N VAL A 126 20.77 -3.31 -0.24
CA VAL A 126 19.94 -2.78 -1.32
C VAL A 126 20.18 -1.27 -1.45
N ALA A 127 20.73 -0.87 -2.59
CA ALA A 127 21.02 0.53 -2.89
C ALA A 127 19.74 1.29 -3.34
N SER A 128 18.79 1.46 -2.42
CA SER A 128 17.51 2.11 -2.65
C SER A 128 17.04 2.90 -1.42
N THR A 129 16.04 3.74 -1.62
CA THR A 129 15.24 4.34 -0.54
C THR A 129 13.92 3.60 -0.40
N VAL A 130 13.10 3.98 0.59
CA VAL A 130 11.79 3.37 0.82
C VAL A 130 10.72 3.99 -0.08
N HIS A 131 10.08 3.17 -0.89
CA HIS A 131 9.00 3.55 -1.79
C HIS A 131 7.68 2.89 -1.36
N ILE A 132 6.96 3.53 -0.44
CA ILE A 132 5.65 3.00 0.02
C ILE A 132 4.61 3.20 -1.07
N VAL A 133 3.96 2.11 -1.48
CA VAL A 133 2.87 2.10 -2.47
C VAL A 133 1.52 2.29 -1.79
N THR A 134 1.25 1.53 -0.72
CA THR A 134 0.00 1.64 0.05
C THR A 134 0.29 2.03 1.48
N ARG A 135 -0.41 3.05 1.98
CA ARG A 135 -0.28 3.53 3.36
C ARG A 135 -1.48 3.10 4.18
N LEU A 136 -1.24 2.87 5.46
CA LEU A 136 -2.27 2.73 6.48
C LEU A 136 -2.11 3.87 7.50
N ASP A 137 -3.21 4.25 8.12
CA ASP A 137 -3.18 5.21 9.23
C ASP A 137 -2.40 4.60 10.41
N ARG A 138 -1.96 5.45 11.36
CA ARG A 138 -1.13 5.03 12.49
C ARG A 138 -1.73 3.81 13.21
N ASP A 139 -3.00 3.89 13.56
CA ASP A 139 -3.69 2.89 14.39
C ASP A 139 -4.51 1.88 13.55
N THR A 140 -4.41 1.92 12.23
CA THR A 140 -4.88 0.87 11.33
C THR A 140 -3.79 -0.17 11.14
N SER A 141 -4.10 -1.44 11.30
CA SER A 141 -3.18 -2.57 11.11
C SER A 141 -3.39 -3.28 9.77
N GLY A 142 -2.49 -4.22 9.41
CA GLY A 142 -2.61 -5.09 8.24
C GLY A 142 -1.61 -4.83 7.12
N LEU A 143 -1.95 -5.30 5.92
CA LEU A 143 -1.03 -5.40 4.80
C LEU A 143 -0.65 -4.05 4.17
N MET A 144 0.64 -3.88 3.92
CA MET A 144 1.22 -2.76 3.18
C MET A 144 2.11 -3.26 2.05
N CYS A 145 2.06 -2.56 0.91
CA CYS A 145 2.93 -2.79 -0.24
C CYS A 145 4.02 -1.71 -0.34
N ILE A 146 5.24 -2.17 -0.53
CA ILE A 146 6.43 -1.36 -0.71
C ILE A 146 7.12 -1.80 -2.00
N ALA A 147 7.53 -0.85 -2.84
CA ALA A 147 8.39 -1.08 -3.98
C ALA A 147 9.85 -0.95 -3.55
N LYS A 148 10.70 -1.88 -3.97
CA LYS A 148 12.14 -1.88 -3.62
C LYS A 148 12.98 -0.98 -4.52
N HIS A 149 12.35 -0.33 -5.52
CA HIS A 149 13.02 0.61 -6.42
C HIS A 149 12.02 1.63 -7.00
N ARG A 150 12.48 2.84 -7.32
CA ARG A 150 11.66 3.92 -7.90
C ARG A 150 10.91 3.52 -9.17
N HIS A 151 11.53 2.73 -10.05
CA HIS A 151 10.88 2.24 -11.26
C HIS A 151 9.69 1.35 -10.93
N ILE A 152 9.85 0.43 -10.00
CA ILE A 152 8.77 -0.44 -9.52
C ILE A 152 7.66 0.38 -8.86
N HIS A 153 8.01 1.39 -8.06
CA HIS A 153 7.03 2.32 -7.48
C HIS A 153 6.25 3.06 -8.58
N HIS A 154 6.90 3.47 -9.67
CA HIS A 154 6.20 4.09 -10.80
C HIS A 154 5.19 3.13 -11.44
N LEU A 155 5.57 1.89 -11.73
CA LEU A 155 4.67 0.87 -12.30
C LEU A 155 3.46 0.62 -11.39
N LEU A 156 3.69 0.44 -10.08
CA LEU A 156 2.62 0.24 -9.10
C LEU A 156 1.76 1.50 -8.89
N SER A 157 2.32 2.68 -9.04
CA SER A 157 1.54 3.93 -9.01
C SER A 157 0.60 4.05 -10.21
N GLU A 158 1.02 3.63 -11.40
CA GLU A 158 0.12 3.54 -12.56
C GLU A 158 -0.95 2.46 -12.35
N ALA A 159 -0.59 1.28 -11.83
CA ALA A 159 -1.54 0.24 -11.45
C ALA A 159 -2.57 0.73 -10.41
N GLN A 160 -2.15 1.58 -9.47
CA GLN A 160 -3.05 2.17 -8.48
C GLN A 160 -4.03 3.17 -9.11
N LYS A 161 -3.57 3.97 -10.10
CA LYS A 161 -4.43 4.89 -10.85
C LYS A 161 -5.44 4.16 -11.75
N SER A 162 -5.06 3.02 -12.31
CA SER A 162 -5.93 2.15 -13.12
C SER A 162 -6.79 1.21 -12.27
N HIS A 163 -6.76 1.35 -10.94
CA HIS A 163 -7.55 0.56 -10.00
C HIS A 163 -7.28 -0.97 -10.07
N THR A 164 -6.06 -1.38 -10.43
CA THR A 164 -5.66 -2.80 -10.47
C THR A 164 -4.97 -3.28 -9.20
N ILE A 165 -4.76 -2.40 -8.22
CA ILE A 165 -4.37 -2.77 -6.86
C ILE A 165 -5.61 -2.74 -5.98
N HIS A 166 -6.01 -3.93 -5.49
CA HIS A 166 -7.20 -4.08 -4.66
C HIS A 166 -6.81 -4.30 -3.21
N ARG A 167 -7.51 -3.59 -2.31
CA ARG A 167 -7.34 -3.71 -0.86
C ARG A 167 -8.69 -3.96 -0.23
N THR A 168 -8.76 -5.00 0.57
CA THR A 168 -9.94 -5.33 1.36
C THR A 168 -9.62 -5.14 2.83
N TYR A 169 -10.56 -4.52 3.53
CA TYR A 169 -10.46 -4.28 4.95
C TYR A 169 -11.59 -4.99 5.68
N GLU A 170 -11.37 -5.33 6.93
CA GLU A 170 -12.43 -5.67 7.86
C GLU A 170 -12.42 -4.69 9.02
N ALA A 171 -13.63 -4.38 9.50
CA ALA A 171 -13.84 -3.37 10.53
C ALA A 171 -14.99 -3.74 11.44
N LEU A 172 -14.93 -3.23 12.68
CA LEU A 172 -16.05 -3.26 13.62
C LEU A 172 -16.58 -1.83 13.78
N VAL A 173 -17.90 -1.66 13.59
CA VAL A 173 -18.57 -0.36 13.61
C VAL A 173 -19.67 -0.33 14.66
N HIS A 174 -19.99 0.85 15.18
CA HIS A 174 -21.13 1.07 16.07
C HIS A 174 -22.46 0.91 15.35
N GLY A 175 -23.41 0.29 16.04
CA GLY A 175 -24.77 0.08 15.56
C GLY A 175 -24.91 -1.08 14.57
N HIS A 176 -26.16 -1.45 14.32
CA HIS A 176 -26.50 -2.44 13.29
C HIS A 176 -26.68 -1.75 11.95
N VAL A 177 -25.70 -1.90 11.04
CA VAL A 177 -25.81 -1.44 9.64
C VAL A 177 -26.97 -2.18 8.98
N LYS A 178 -27.97 -1.47 8.47
CA LYS A 178 -29.25 -2.09 8.02
C LYS A 178 -29.07 -2.95 6.79
N GLU A 179 -28.45 -2.39 5.75
CA GLU A 179 -28.28 -3.04 4.45
C GLU A 179 -27.11 -4.01 4.49
N ASP A 180 -27.26 -5.21 3.93
CA ASP A 180 -26.18 -6.20 3.85
C ASP A 180 -25.06 -5.76 2.90
N PHE A 181 -25.40 -4.94 1.90
CA PHE A 181 -24.45 -4.31 0.99
C PHE A 181 -24.87 -2.88 0.68
N GLN A 182 -23.92 -1.96 0.73
CA GLN A 182 -24.11 -0.58 0.29
C GLN A 182 -22.83 0.02 -0.28
N GLN A 183 -22.97 1.01 -1.14
CA GLN A 183 -21.86 1.79 -1.67
C GLN A 183 -21.90 3.19 -1.08
N ILE A 184 -20.76 3.65 -0.56
CA ILE A 184 -20.60 5.03 -0.11
C ILE A 184 -19.77 5.75 -1.16
N ILE A 185 -20.44 6.60 -1.94
CA ILE A 185 -19.84 7.45 -2.98
C ILE A 185 -20.00 8.89 -2.51
N ALA A 186 -19.01 9.40 -1.79
CA ALA A 186 -19.06 10.70 -1.17
C ALA A 186 -17.68 11.37 -1.21
N PRO A 187 -17.52 12.56 -1.81
CA PRO A 187 -16.23 13.23 -1.91
C PRO A 187 -15.68 13.60 -0.53
N ILE A 188 -14.36 13.47 -0.36
CA ILE A 188 -13.67 13.73 0.92
C ILE A 188 -12.73 14.91 0.78
N GLY A 189 -12.89 15.89 1.66
CA GLY A 189 -12.03 17.07 1.78
C GLY A 189 -11.40 17.19 3.16
N ARG A 190 -10.63 18.25 3.36
CA ARG A 190 -10.09 18.62 4.66
C ARG A 190 -11.16 19.35 5.44
N LYS A 191 -11.41 18.97 6.68
CA LYS A 191 -12.34 19.68 7.57
C LYS A 191 -11.81 21.07 7.88
N ALA A 192 -12.67 22.06 7.78
CA ALA A 192 -12.33 23.45 8.08
C ALA A 192 -11.80 23.57 9.52
N GLY A 193 -10.69 24.27 9.68
CA GLY A 193 -10.06 24.47 11.01
C GLY A 193 -9.25 23.27 11.55
N SER A 194 -9.19 22.15 10.83
CA SER A 194 -8.38 20.98 11.23
C SER A 194 -7.27 20.68 10.23
N ILE A 195 -6.08 20.38 10.75
CA ILE A 195 -4.95 19.89 9.93
C ILE A 195 -5.00 18.36 9.74
N ILE A 196 -5.73 17.65 10.59
CA ILE A 196 -5.78 16.18 10.64
C ILE A 196 -7.09 15.67 10.06
N GLU A 197 -8.24 16.21 10.50
CA GLU A 197 -9.55 15.66 10.17
C GLU A 197 -9.92 15.84 8.70
N ARG A 198 -10.71 14.90 8.23
CA ARG A 198 -11.35 14.91 6.91
C ARG A 198 -12.86 14.85 7.10
N GLU A 199 -13.60 15.31 6.10
CA GLU A 199 -15.06 15.26 6.10
C GLU A 199 -15.60 15.01 4.69
N VAL A 200 -16.83 14.54 4.61
CA VAL A 200 -17.55 14.50 3.35
C VAL A 200 -17.94 15.94 3.00
N THR A 201 -17.53 16.40 1.81
CA THR A 201 -17.80 17.76 1.33
C THR A 201 -17.85 17.78 -0.19
N GLU A 202 -18.70 18.60 -0.77
CA GLU A 202 -18.89 18.71 -2.23
C GLU A 202 -17.59 19.11 -2.96
N ASP A 203 -16.77 19.97 -2.34
CA ASP A 203 -15.47 20.38 -2.88
C ASP A 203 -14.37 19.33 -2.67
N GLY A 204 -14.69 18.16 -2.11
CA GLY A 204 -13.77 17.09 -1.82
C GLY A 204 -13.30 16.33 -3.06
N GLN A 205 -12.29 15.48 -2.87
CA GLN A 205 -11.87 14.54 -3.90
C GLN A 205 -12.81 13.35 -3.94
N TYR A 206 -13.17 12.90 -5.14
CA TYR A 206 -13.98 11.70 -5.34
C TYR A 206 -13.45 10.53 -4.49
N ALA A 207 -14.35 9.91 -3.75
CA ALA A 207 -14.05 8.75 -2.91
C ALA A 207 -15.20 7.74 -2.99
N HIS A 208 -14.84 6.43 -3.07
CA HIS A 208 -15.79 5.34 -3.20
C HIS A 208 -15.34 4.14 -2.36
N THR A 209 -16.25 3.68 -1.50
CA THR A 209 -16.08 2.53 -0.60
C THR A 209 -17.30 1.63 -0.68
N ASP A 210 -17.12 0.34 -0.99
CA ASP A 210 -18.16 -0.67 -0.85
C ASP A 210 -18.14 -1.22 0.58
N VAL A 211 -19.31 -1.41 1.17
CA VAL A 211 -19.51 -1.95 2.52
C VAL A 211 -20.36 -3.20 2.41
N THR A 212 -19.86 -4.33 2.89
CA THR A 212 -20.59 -5.59 3.00
C THR A 212 -20.66 -5.98 4.47
N VAL A 213 -21.85 -6.22 5.01
CA VAL A 213 -22.02 -6.69 6.39
C VAL A 213 -21.75 -8.18 6.46
N LEU A 214 -20.82 -8.57 7.34
CA LEU A 214 -20.48 -9.96 7.60
C LEU A 214 -21.29 -10.51 8.77
N ASN A 215 -21.52 -9.70 9.81
CA ASN A 215 -22.27 -10.09 11.00
C ASN A 215 -22.80 -8.85 11.73
N ARG A 216 -23.91 -9.03 12.51
CA ARG A 216 -24.48 -8.06 13.44
C ARG A 216 -24.67 -8.74 14.77
N PHE A 217 -24.20 -8.11 15.83
CA PHE A 217 -24.24 -8.71 17.17
C PHE A 217 -24.23 -7.63 18.26
N ASN A 218 -24.47 -8.05 19.48
CA ASN A 218 -24.37 -7.20 20.66
C ASN A 218 -23.22 -7.68 21.55
N VAL A 219 -22.43 -6.73 22.04
CA VAL A 219 -21.35 -6.98 23.00
C VAL A 219 -21.43 -5.94 24.12
N ASN A 220 -21.51 -6.40 25.37
CA ASN A 220 -21.64 -5.54 26.56
C ASN A 220 -22.77 -4.49 26.45
N GLY A 221 -23.88 -4.83 25.78
CA GLY A 221 -25.02 -3.93 25.57
C GLY A 221 -24.86 -2.91 24.45
N GLU A 222 -23.76 -2.96 23.69
CA GLU A 222 -23.54 -2.14 22.50
C GLU A 222 -23.86 -2.94 21.23
N GLU A 223 -24.62 -2.34 20.32
CA GLU A 223 -24.84 -2.88 18.98
C GLU A 223 -23.58 -2.69 18.13
N VAL A 224 -23.15 -3.76 17.46
CA VAL A 224 -21.95 -3.78 16.64
C VAL A 224 -22.24 -4.48 15.30
N SER A 225 -21.67 -3.97 14.23
CA SER A 225 -21.60 -4.69 12.96
C SER A 225 -20.14 -4.97 12.58
N HIS A 226 -19.88 -6.21 12.15
CA HIS A 226 -18.65 -6.60 11.49
C HIS A 226 -18.83 -6.40 10.00
N VAL A 227 -18.02 -5.57 9.38
CA VAL A 227 -18.14 -5.21 7.97
C VAL A 227 -16.84 -5.47 7.21
N ARG A 228 -17.01 -5.86 5.96
CA ARG A 228 -15.92 -5.92 4.97
C ARG A 228 -16.03 -4.72 4.03
N LEU A 229 -14.89 -4.13 3.74
CA LEU A 229 -14.81 -2.89 2.96
C LEU A 229 -13.87 -3.06 1.77
N THR A 230 -14.36 -2.72 0.57
CA THR A 230 -13.53 -2.68 -0.63
C THR A 230 -13.32 -1.23 -1.04
N LEU A 231 -12.06 -0.83 -1.18
CA LEU A 231 -11.69 0.53 -1.58
C LEU A 231 -11.48 0.63 -3.09
N HIS A 232 -12.28 1.47 -3.75
CA HIS A 232 -12.07 1.88 -5.15
C HIS A 232 -11.15 3.11 -5.25
N THR A 233 -11.02 3.88 -4.18
CA THR A 233 -10.11 5.02 -4.03
C THR A 233 -9.34 4.92 -2.71
N GLY A 234 -8.32 5.78 -2.51
CA GLY A 234 -7.50 5.74 -1.28
C GLY A 234 -7.26 7.15 -0.72
N ARG A 235 -8.33 7.84 -0.29
CA ARG A 235 -8.20 9.16 0.35
C ARG A 235 -7.78 8.99 1.81
N THR A 236 -7.16 10.02 2.38
CA THR A 236 -6.79 10.05 3.80
C THR A 236 -8.04 9.83 4.66
N HIS A 237 -7.98 8.90 5.61
CA HIS A 237 -9.06 8.53 6.52
C HIS A 237 -10.37 8.07 5.82
N GLN A 238 -10.32 7.66 4.56
CA GLN A 238 -11.52 7.43 3.74
C GLN A 238 -12.55 6.53 4.42
N ILE A 239 -12.17 5.34 4.87
CA ILE A 239 -13.08 4.39 5.53
C ILE A 239 -13.70 5.02 6.78
N ARG A 240 -12.88 5.67 7.60
CA ARG A 240 -13.26 6.29 8.86
C ARG A 240 -14.32 7.39 8.64
N VAL A 241 -14.06 8.26 7.68
CA VAL A 241 -14.98 9.35 7.28
C VAL A 241 -16.28 8.81 6.70
N HIS A 242 -16.19 7.86 5.75
CA HIS A 242 -17.36 7.30 5.09
C HIS A 242 -18.29 6.60 6.08
N LEU A 243 -17.76 5.73 6.94
CA LEU A 243 -18.57 5.01 7.94
C LEU A 243 -19.17 5.96 8.98
N SER A 244 -18.42 6.96 9.44
CA SER A 244 -18.94 7.99 10.34
C SER A 244 -20.06 8.80 9.68
N SER A 245 -19.93 9.16 8.37
CA SER A 245 -20.92 9.96 7.65
C SER A 245 -22.28 9.29 7.49
N ILE A 246 -22.33 7.95 7.55
CA ILE A 246 -23.56 7.16 7.50
C ILE A 246 -24.07 6.74 8.91
N GLY A 247 -23.48 7.29 9.99
CA GLY A 247 -23.89 7.05 11.37
C GLY A 247 -23.33 5.77 12.00
N HIS A 248 -22.37 5.11 11.36
CA HIS A 248 -21.72 3.89 11.84
C HIS A 248 -20.20 4.08 11.99
N PRO A 249 -19.70 4.97 12.92
CA PRO A 249 -18.28 5.14 13.12
C PRO A 249 -17.61 3.84 13.57
N LEU A 250 -16.33 3.70 13.27
CA LEU A 250 -15.52 2.56 13.73
C LEU A 250 -15.50 2.51 15.27
N LEU A 251 -15.54 1.33 15.85
CA LEU A 251 -15.23 1.16 17.27
C LEU A 251 -13.81 1.71 17.52
N GLY A 252 -13.63 2.46 18.62
CA GLY A 252 -12.34 3.00 19.02
C GLY A 252 -11.81 4.19 18.21
N ASP A 253 -12.57 4.71 17.24
CA ASP A 253 -12.19 5.88 16.44
C ASP A 253 -12.73 7.17 17.04
N ASP A 254 -12.10 7.64 18.10
CA ASP A 254 -12.50 8.86 18.83
C ASP A 254 -12.50 10.12 17.95
N LEU A 255 -11.63 10.17 16.94
CA LEU A 255 -11.55 11.30 16.00
C LEU A 255 -12.82 11.47 15.17
N TYR A 256 -13.52 10.36 14.87
CA TYR A 256 -14.71 10.33 14.02
C TYR A 256 -15.97 9.86 14.76
N GLY A 257 -15.98 9.93 16.10
CA GLY A 257 -17.15 9.71 16.94
C GLY A 257 -17.34 8.27 17.43
N GLY A 258 -16.37 7.40 17.23
CA GLY A 258 -16.36 6.06 17.78
C GLY A 258 -16.01 6.06 19.26
N LYS A 259 -16.73 5.26 20.07
CA LYS A 259 -16.42 5.08 21.49
C LYS A 259 -15.25 4.12 21.67
N CYS A 260 -14.40 4.39 22.68
CA CYS A 260 -13.25 3.57 23.04
C CYS A 260 -13.54 2.57 24.19
N THR A 261 -14.78 2.15 24.33
CA THR A 261 -15.25 1.23 25.39
C THR A 261 -14.81 -0.21 25.17
N LEU A 262 -14.86 -0.69 23.92
CA LEU A 262 -14.55 -2.07 23.55
C LEU A 262 -13.11 -2.23 23.02
N ILE A 263 -12.61 -1.21 22.34
CA ILE A 263 -11.26 -1.17 21.78
C ILE A 263 -10.73 0.27 21.80
N ARG A 264 -9.41 0.45 21.97
CA ARG A 264 -8.79 1.79 22.17
C ARG A 264 -8.22 2.41 20.90
N ARG A 265 -8.40 1.78 19.76
CA ARG A 265 -7.97 2.24 18.44
C ARG A 265 -9.07 2.01 17.43
N GLN A 266 -9.02 2.65 16.28
CA GLN A 266 -9.96 2.31 15.23
C GLN A 266 -9.89 0.80 14.91
N ALA A 267 -11.01 0.10 15.05
CA ALA A 267 -11.16 -1.32 14.74
C ALA A 267 -11.18 -1.52 13.23
N LEU A 268 -10.01 -1.33 12.59
CA LEU A 268 -9.82 -1.39 11.15
C LEU A 268 -8.53 -2.15 10.82
N HIS A 269 -8.64 -3.11 9.92
CA HIS A 269 -7.53 -3.96 9.52
C HIS A 269 -7.56 -4.24 8.02
N CYS A 270 -6.41 -4.12 7.34
CA CYS A 270 -6.25 -4.49 5.94
C CYS A 270 -6.02 -5.99 5.82
N VAL A 271 -7.08 -6.75 5.58
CA VAL A 271 -7.05 -8.22 5.56
C VAL A 271 -6.56 -8.82 4.25
N SER A 272 -6.64 -8.08 3.14
CA SER A 272 -6.22 -8.61 1.84
C SER A 272 -5.64 -7.51 0.95
N LEU A 273 -4.58 -7.87 0.24
CA LEU A 273 -3.94 -7.08 -0.79
C LEU A 273 -3.76 -7.95 -2.04
N LYS A 274 -4.30 -7.48 -3.18
CA LYS A 274 -4.21 -8.15 -4.46
C LYS A 274 -3.66 -7.19 -5.50
N LEU A 275 -2.70 -7.64 -6.31
CA LEU A 275 -2.13 -6.87 -7.41
C LEU A 275 -1.55 -7.80 -8.48
N GLN A 276 -1.29 -7.28 -9.68
CA GLN A 276 -0.42 -7.92 -10.65
C GLN A 276 1.03 -7.55 -10.34
N HIS A 277 1.90 -8.57 -10.28
CA HIS A 277 3.32 -8.35 -10.05
C HIS A 277 3.92 -7.49 -11.18
N PRO A 278 4.63 -6.40 -10.85
CA PRO A 278 5.01 -5.39 -11.85
C PRO A 278 5.99 -5.90 -12.94
N LEU A 279 6.67 -7.01 -12.70
CA LEU A 279 7.62 -7.61 -13.63
C LEU A 279 7.08 -8.88 -14.30
N SER A 280 6.61 -9.86 -13.53
CA SER A 280 6.10 -11.13 -14.07
C SER A 280 4.68 -11.04 -14.62
N GLN A 281 3.92 -9.98 -14.25
CA GLN A 281 2.50 -9.80 -14.56
C GLN A 281 1.58 -10.89 -13.98
N GLU A 282 2.10 -11.72 -13.10
CA GLU A 282 1.31 -12.72 -12.37
C GLU A 282 0.41 -12.04 -11.35
N GLU A 283 -0.82 -12.52 -11.25
CA GLU A 283 -1.74 -12.08 -10.21
C GLU A 283 -1.31 -12.66 -8.86
N MET A 284 -1.10 -11.79 -7.87
CA MET A 284 -0.71 -12.17 -6.52
C MET A 284 -1.70 -11.62 -5.50
N ILE A 285 -1.96 -12.43 -4.48
CA ILE A 285 -2.85 -12.07 -3.37
C ILE A 285 -2.23 -12.51 -2.05
N TRP A 286 -2.28 -11.64 -1.05
CA TRP A 286 -1.86 -11.90 0.33
C TRP A 286 -3.01 -11.67 1.27
N PHE A 287 -3.02 -12.41 2.37
CA PHE A 287 -4.01 -12.32 3.43
C PHE A 287 -3.33 -12.09 4.78
N SER A 288 -4.00 -11.38 5.65
CA SER A 288 -3.63 -11.15 7.05
C SER A 288 -4.82 -11.47 7.93
N ASN A 289 -4.59 -12.21 9.00
CA ASN A 289 -5.61 -12.53 9.99
C ASN A 289 -5.99 -11.28 10.79
N LEU A 290 -7.21 -11.24 11.30
CA LEU A 290 -7.60 -10.17 12.21
C LEU A 290 -6.67 -10.15 13.44
N PRO A 291 -6.35 -8.97 13.97
CA PRO A 291 -5.56 -8.87 15.19
C PRO A 291 -6.38 -9.26 16.42
N GLU A 292 -5.70 -9.75 17.44
CA GLU A 292 -6.30 -10.32 18.66
C GLU A 292 -7.35 -9.41 19.29
N ASP A 293 -7.15 -8.10 19.32
CA ASP A 293 -8.09 -7.14 19.91
C ASP A 293 -9.45 -7.10 19.17
N MET A 294 -9.44 -7.26 17.84
CA MET A 294 -10.66 -7.35 17.04
C MET A 294 -11.29 -8.76 17.14
N GLU A 295 -10.47 -9.82 17.10
CA GLU A 295 -10.95 -11.20 17.28
C GLU A 295 -11.63 -11.40 18.63
N HIS A 296 -11.08 -10.84 19.71
CA HIS A 296 -11.68 -10.89 21.05
C HIS A 296 -13.10 -10.33 21.07
N ILE A 297 -13.38 -9.23 20.40
CA ILE A 297 -14.72 -8.65 20.31
C ILE A 297 -15.66 -9.59 19.56
N LEU A 298 -15.19 -10.17 18.43
CA LEU A 298 -15.98 -11.12 17.64
C LEU A 298 -16.31 -12.41 18.40
N LEU A 299 -15.40 -12.90 19.23
CA LEU A 299 -15.61 -14.11 20.04
C LEU A 299 -16.48 -13.87 21.26
N SER A 300 -16.45 -12.67 21.84
CA SER A 300 -17.19 -12.32 23.05
C SER A 300 -18.71 -12.42 22.88
N HIS A 301 -19.24 -12.23 21.65
CA HIS A 301 -20.67 -12.37 21.36
C HIS A 301 -21.11 -13.84 21.28
N SER A 302 -20.21 -14.75 20.87
CA SER A 302 -20.54 -16.19 20.72
C SER A 302 -20.81 -16.86 22.07
N ASN A 303 -20.27 -16.33 23.17
CA ASN A 303 -20.45 -16.86 24.52
C ASN A 303 -21.69 -16.31 25.22
N SER A 304 -22.35 -15.28 24.67
CA SER A 304 -23.56 -14.67 25.29
C SER A 304 -24.87 -15.37 24.89
N GLY A 305 -24.82 -16.40 24.04
CA GLY A 305 -25.96 -17.13 23.49
C GLY A 305 -26.26 -18.47 24.15
N VAL A 306 -25.57 -18.83 25.23
CA VAL A 306 -25.78 -20.09 25.97
C VAL A 306 -26.14 -19.76 27.43
N ASN A 307 -27.37 -19.35 27.65
CA ASN A 307 -28.08 -19.44 28.95
C ASN A 307 -29.55 -19.63 28.70
#